data_65257ae13b72e4699ac3397bb8a964a8
#
_entry.id   65257ae13b72e4699ac3397bb8a964a8
#
_cell.length_a   1.000
_cell.length_b   1.000
_cell.length_c   1.000
_cell.angle_alpha   90.00
_cell.angle_beta   90.00
_cell.angle_gamma   90.00
#
_symmetry.space_group_name_H-M   'P 1'
#
loop_
_entity.id
_entity.type
_entity.pdbx_description
1 polymer ?
#
loop_
_entity_poly.entity_id
_entity_poly.type
_entity_poly.pdbx_seq_one_letter_code
_entity_poly.pdbx_strand_id
1 'polypeptide(L)'
;MQKKLNTRSMIFTLFGDYIRYYGNEIWMGSLIKLLEPFHHNEQSVRSAISRMSKQGWVVSRKETNKSYYSLTKRGKKRMEEAAGRIYRIEPEKWDGTWRMLLYNIPEEKRQIRDELRKELIWSGFGLLSNGVWITPNNLKEQIYDIIDKYEIKEFVYFFEAENEGFQANQQIIRSCWDIDHINNLYQKFIHAYENKMIENCKKIEQGQMSDKECFVERTLLVHYYRKSLFVDPGIPKELLPEKWLGEYAAKLFNDYYKILAAKANAFFEEIYLAGYSNHEKQTVSK
;
A
#
# COMPACT_ATOMS: atom_id res chain seq x y z
N MET A 1 0.28 15.07 -21.17
CA MET A 1 1.60 14.71 -20.57
C MET A 1 1.34 13.82 -19.36
N GLN A 2 1.74 12.53 -19.39
CA GLN A 2 1.70 11.67 -18.21
C GLN A 2 2.64 12.24 -17.16
N LYS A 3 2.09 12.50 -15.95
CA LYS A 3 2.87 12.98 -14.81
C LYS A 3 3.97 11.95 -14.49
N LYS A 4 5.24 12.37 -14.51
CA LYS A 4 6.37 11.48 -14.22
C LYS A 4 6.14 10.76 -12.89
N LEU A 5 6.16 9.43 -12.91
CA LEU A 5 5.98 8.61 -11.73
C LEU A 5 7.14 8.84 -10.75
N ASN A 6 6.85 8.84 -9.46
CA ASN A 6 7.89 8.99 -8.44
C ASN A 6 8.69 7.70 -8.30
N THR A 7 10.02 7.74 -8.53
CA THR A 7 10.92 6.58 -8.52
C THR A 7 10.84 5.80 -7.21
N ARG A 8 10.87 6.47 -6.05
CA ARG A 8 10.73 5.81 -4.73
C ARG A 8 9.41 5.06 -4.61
N SER A 9 8.33 5.68 -5.08
CA SER A 9 7.01 5.06 -5.04
C SER A 9 6.93 3.82 -5.94
N MET A 10 7.58 3.83 -7.12
CA MET A 10 7.67 2.66 -8.00
C MET A 10 8.53 1.55 -7.39
N ILE A 11 9.65 1.89 -6.74
CA ILE A 11 10.46 0.91 -6.00
C ILE A 11 9.63 0.21 -4.93
N PHE A 12 8.84 0.94 -4.13
CA PHE A 12 7.94 0.32 -3.16
C PHE A 12 6.87 -0.56 -3.82
N THR A 13 6.37 -0.19 -5.01
CA THR A 13 5.44 -1.05 -5.75
C THR A 13 6.10 -2.38 -6.13
N LEU A 14 7.34 -2.36 -6.66
CA LEU A 14 8.07 -3.57 -7.02
C LEU A 14 8.39 -4.45 -5.79
N PHE A 15 8.78 -3.85 -4.68
CA PHE A 15 9.00 -4.61 -3.43
C PHE A 15 7.71 -5.28 -2.97
N GLY A 16 6.57 -4.58 -3.00
CA GLY A 16 5.29 -5.07 -2.49
C GLY A 16 4.61 -6.08 -3.41
N ASP A 17 4.79 -5.97 -4.72
CA ASP A 17 4.08 -6.81 -5.68
C ASP A 17 4.91 -8.00 -6.20
N TYR A 18 6.24 -7.87 -6.20
CA TYR A 18 7.11 -8.91 -6.74
C TYR A 18 8.20 -9.34 -5.75
N ILE A 19 9.11 -8.45 -5.36
CA ILE A 19 10.37 -8.81 -4.69
C ILE A 19 10.14 -9.55 -3.37
N ARG A 20 9.06 -9.26 -2.64
CA ARG A 20 8.71 -9.93 -1.38
C ARG A 20 8.53 -11.44 -1.51
N TYR A 21 8.17 -11.92 -2.70
CA TYR A 21 7.99 -13.35 -2.97
C TYR A 21 9.28 -14.05 -3.42
N TYR A 22 10.37 -13.28 -3.63
CA TYR A 22 11.65 -13.75 -4.13
C TYR A 22 12.78 -13.39 -3.14
N GLY A 23 12.71 -13.88 -1.91
CA GLY A 23 13.75 -13.66 -0.90
C GLY A 23 13.84 -12.25 -0.32
N ASN A 24 12.95 -11.32 -0.69
CA ASN A 24 12.92 -9.92 -0.25
C ASN A 24 14.18 -9.09 -0.56
N GLU A 25 15.01 -9.52 -1.47
CA GLU A 25 16.25 -8.85 -1.86
C GLU A 25 16.33 -8.71 -3.38
N ILE A 26 16.94 -7.65 -3.90
CA ILE A 26 17.13 -7.45 -5.33
C ILE A 26 18.50 -6.84 -5.64
N TRP A 27 19.15 -7.34 -6.69
CA TRP A 27 20.34 -6.71 -7.24
C TRP A 27 20.02 -5.34 -7.86
N MET A 28 20.91 -4.33 -7.65
CA MET A 28 20.74 -2.98 -8.19
C MET A 28 20.55 -2.98 -9.71
N GLY A 29 21.29 -3.82 -10.44
CA GLY A 29 21.19 -3.91 -11.90
C GLY A 29 19.82 -4.41 -12.37
N SER A 30 19.25 -5.42 -11.70
CA SER A 30 17.89 -5.89 -11.97
C SER A 30 16.85 -4.83 -11.64
N LEU A 31 17.00 -4.11 -10.52
CA LEU A 31 16.09 -3.03 -10.14
C LEU A 31 16.07 -1.89 -11.18
N ILE A 32 17.24 -1.53 -11.73
CA ILE A 32 17.37 -0.51 -12.80
C ILE A 32 16.61 -0.99 -14.05
N LYS A 33 16.84 -2.24 -14.50
CA LYS A 33 16.18 -2.82 -15.68
C LYS A 33 14.67 -2.90 -15.52
N LEU A 34 14.16 -3.28 -14.34
CA LEU A 34 12.73 -3.35 -14.04
C LEU A 34 12.06 -1.97 -14.03
N LEU A 35 12.80 -0.91 -13.75
CA LEU A 35 12.27 0.46 -13.70
C LEU A 35 12.45 1.24 -15.03
N GLU A 36 13.26 0.74 -15.95
CA GLU A 36 13.46 1.34 -17.26
C GLU A 36 12.16 1.50 -18.09
N PRO A 37 11.26 0.50 -18.15
CA PRO A 37 9.99 0.62 -18.86
C PRO A 37 9.07 1.76 -18.36
N PHE A 38 9.32 2.26 -17.15
CA PHE A 38 8.60 3.39 -16.54
C PHE A 38 9.36 4.72 -16.69
N HIS A 39 10.34 4.79 -17.59
CA HIS A 39 11.18 5.98 -17.87
C HIS A 39 12.01 6.46 -16.67
N HIS A 40 12.42 5.54 -15.78
CA HIS A 40 13.39 5.82 -14.73
C HIS A 40 14.80 5.43 -15.21
N ASN A 41 15.69 6.40 -15.26
CA ASN A 41 17.10 6.15 -15.59
C ASN A 41 17.88 5.67 -14.36
N GLU A 42 19.06 5.08 -14.59
CA GLU A 42 19.93 4.54 -13.56
C GLU A 42 20.23 5.54 -12.44
N GLN A 43 20.54 6.79 -12.78
CA GLN A 43 20.85 7.84 -11.80
C GLN A 43 19.67 8.11 -10.86
N SER A 44 18.43 8.15 -11.38
CA SER A 44 17.24 8.37 -10.59
C SER A 44 16.97 7.20 -9.63
N VAL A 45 17.20 5.95 -10.07
CA VAL A 45 17.03 4.74 -9.25
C VAL A 45 18.07 4.70 -8.13
N ARG A 46 19.37 4.91 -8.45
CA ARG A 46 20.44 4.95 -7.45
C ARG A 46 20.22 6.06 -6.41
N SER A 47 19.82 7.25 -6.84
CA SER A 47 19.51 8.37 -5.95
C SER A 47 18.32 8.09 -5.05
N ALA A 48 17.27 7.42 -5.57
CA ALA A 48 16.11 7.03 -4.77
C ALA A 48 16.48 5.99 -3.70
N ILE A 49 17.20 4.93 -4.07
CA ILE A 49 17.68 3.89 -3.15
C ILE A 49 18.60 4.49 -2.07
N SER A 50 19.52 5.37 -2.43
CA SER A 50 20.40 6.04 -1.46
C SER A 50 19.60 6.82 -0.41
N ARG A 51 18.58 7.59 -0.84
CA ARG A 51 17.69 8.30 0.09
C ARG A 51 16.86 7.35 0.95
N MET A 52 16.36 6.25 0.38
CA MET A 52 15.62 5.23 1.11
C MET A 52 16.50 4.54 2.17
N SER A 53 17.77 4.30 1.87
CA SER A 53 18.74 3.76 2.82
C SER A 53 19.02 4.73 3.97
N LYS A 54 19.28 6.01 3.67
CA LYS A 54 19.47 7.07 4.71
C LYS A 54 18.23 7.24 5.60
N GLN A 55 17.04 6.97 5.08
CA GLN A 55 15.77 7.03 5.83
C GLN A 55 15.43 5.73 6.56
N GLY A 56 16.28 4.71 6.51
CA GLY A 56 16.09 3.42 7.18
C GLY A 56 14.99 2.55 6.57
N TRP A 57 14.67 2.71 5.27
CA TRP A 57 13.70 1.87 4.57
C TRP A 57 14.31 0.62 3.94
N VAL A 58 15.55 0.75 3.45
CA VAL A 58 16.29 -0.34 2.82
C VAL A 58 17.68 -0.46 3.40
N VAL A 59 18.22 -1.66 3.39
CA VAL A 59 19.62 -1.98 3.70
C VAL A 59 20.28 -2.56 2.47
N SER A 60 21.61 -2.44 2.40
CA SER A 60 22.41 -2.99 1.31
C SER A 60 23.33 -4.09 1.80
N ARG A 61 23.48 -5.13 0.99
CA ARG A 61 24.52 -6.16 1.08
C ARG A 61 25.40 -6.09 -0.16
N LYS A 62 26.69 -6.19 0.01
CA LYS A 62 27.65 -6.30 -1.10
C LYS A 62 28.11 -7.74 -1.23
N GLU A 63 28.20 -8.19 -2.47
CA GLU A 63 28.76 -9.48 -2.81
C GLU A 63 29.55 -9.34 -4.11
N THR A 64 30.85 -9.59 -4.02
CA THR A 64 31.80 -9.29 -5.11
C THR A 64 31.63 -7.85 -5.63
N ASN A 65 31.23 -7.67 -6.89
CA ASN A 65 31.00 -6.37 -7.54
C ASN A 65 29.51 -5.98 -7.59
N LYS A 66 28.64 -6.74 -6.92
CA LYS A 66 27.18 -6.51 -6.94
C LYS A 66 26.70 -5.94 -5.60
N SER A 67 25.73 -5.03 -5.66
CA SER A 67 25.03 -4.51 -4.48
C SER A 67 23.58 -4.97 -4.52
N TYR A 68 23.15 -5.63 -3.47
CA TYR A 68 21.79 -6.11 -3.26
C TYR A 68 21.10 -5.24 -2.22
N TYR A 69 19.80 -5.06 -2.36
CA TYR A 69 18.98 -4.21 -1.49
C TYR A 69 17.76 -4.96 -1.00
N SER A 70 17.50 -4.88 0.29
CA SER A 70 16.33 -5.46 0.94
C SER A 70 15.65 -4.43 1.85
N LEU A 71 14.38 -4.66 2.17
CA LEU A 71 13.67 -3.83 3.14
C LEU A 71 14.21 -4.09 4.56
N THR A 72 14.33 -3.03 5.37
CA THR A 72 14.57 -3.15 6.82
C THR A 72 13.37 -3.79 7.51
N LYS A 73 13.49 -4.19 8.79
CA LYS A 73 12.35 -4.66 9.60
C LYS A 73 11.17 -3.69 9.56
N ARG A 74 11.45 -2.37 9.71
CA ARG A 74 10.46 -1.31 9.58
C ARG A 74 9.84 -1.27 8.19
N GLY A 75 10.66 -1.38 7.14
CA GLY A 75 10.20 -1.40 5.75
C GLY A 75 9.31 -2.59 5.46
N LYS A 76 9.67 -3.78 5.94
CA LYS A 76 8.88 -5.01 5.80
C LYS A 76 7.53 -4.90 6.50
N LYS A 77 7.49 -4.50 7.79
CA LYS A 77 6.24 -4.31 8.53
C LYS A 77 5.29 -3.36 7.78
N ARG A 78 5.81 -2.21 7.31
CA ARG A 78 5.01 -1.22 6.57
C ARG A 78 4.52 -1.74 5.21
N MET A 79 5.31 -2.58 4.56
CA MET A 79 4.93 -3.24 3.30
C MET A 79 3.85 -4.29 3.51
N GLU A 80 3.92 -5.08 4.57
CA GLU A 80 2.92 -6.09 4.93
C GLU A 80 1.58 -5.44 5.29
N GLU A 81 1.58 -4.35 6.06
CA GLU A 81 0.40 -3.55 6.36
C GLU A 81 -0.26 -3.02 5.05
N ALA A 82 0.55 -2.46 4.15
CA ALA A 82 0.06 -1.98 2.86
C ALA A 82 -0.47 -3.11 1.98
N ALA A 83 0.21 -4.26 1.95
CA ALA A 83 -0.21 -5.43 1.19
C ALA A 83 -1.53 -6.01 1.71
N GLY A 84 -1.72 -6.06 3.02
CA GLY A 84 -2.98 -6.47 3.65
C GLY A 84 -4.17 -5.63 3.18
N ARG A 85 -3.96 -4.34 2.88
CA ARG A 85 -5.00 -3.48 2.30
C ARG A 85 -5.19 -3.68 0.80
N ILE A 86 -4.10 -3.78 0.03
CA ILE A 86 -4.13 -3.87 -1.44
C ILE A 86 -4.80 -5.16 -1.91
N TYR A 87 -4.51 -6.28 -1.25
CA TYR A 87 -4.96 -7.61 -1.68
C TYR A 87 -6.13 -8.15 -0.84
N ARG A 88 -6.72 -7.32 0.02
CA ARG A 88 -7.93 -7.68 0.76
C ARG A 88 -9.12 -7.71 -0.20
N ILE A 89 -9.83 -8.83 -0.23
CA ILE A 89 -10.97 -9.02 -1.14
C ILE A 89 -12.27 -8.55 -0.49
N GLU A 90 -12.42 -8.78 0.81
CA GLU A 90 -13.64 -8.42 1.55
C GLU A 90 -13.32 -7.57 2.78
N PRO A 91 -14.06 -6.46 3.02
CA PRO A 91 -13.98 -5.73 4.27
C PRO A 91 -14.52 -6.59 5.43
N GLU A 92 -13.99 -6.37 6.63
CA GLU A 92 -14.57 -6.99 7.82
C GLU A 92 -15.97 -6.44 8.08
N LYS A 93 -16.88 -7.30 8.56
CA LYS A 93 -18.18 -6.85 9.01
C LYS A 93 -18.02 -5.97 10.25
N TRP A 94 -18.83 -4.94 10.32
CA TRP A 94 -18.85 -4.11 11.52
C TRP A 94 -19.46 -4.87 12.69
N ASP A 95 -18.78 -4.83 13.83
CA ASP A 95 -19.24 -5.47 15.07
C ASP A 95 -20.13 -4.57 15.93
N GLY A 96 -20.55 -3.41 15.41
CA GLY A 96 -21.37 -2.43 16.13
C GLY A 96 -20.57 -1.48 17.03
N THR A 97 -19.27 -1.70 17.18
CA THR A 97 -18.45 -1.03 18.19
C THR A 97 -17.52 0.01 17.55
N TRP A 98 -17.51 1.20 18.12
CA TRP A 98 -16.53 2.24 17.84
C TRP A 98 -15.31 2.11 18.74
N ARG A 99 -14.12 2.27 18.18
CA ARG A 99 -12.88 2.38 18.95
C ARG A 99 -12.47 3.84 18.97
N MET A 100 -12.33 4.36 20.18
CA MET A 100 -12.02 5.77 20.41
C MET A 100 -10.67 5.90 21.10
N LEU A 101 -9.80 6.74 20.55
CA LEU A 101 -8.54 7.08 21.16
C LEU A 101 -8.55 8.58 21.50
N LEU A 102 -8.40 8.86 22.78
CA LEU A 102 -8.29 10.22 23.31
C LEU A 102 -6.88 10.44 23.81
N TYR A 103 -6.30 11.58 23.51
CA TYR A 103 -5.00 11.94 24.06
C TYR A 103 -4.92 13.39 24.53
N ASN A 104 -4.13 13.57 25.57
CA ASN A 104 -3.72 14.89 26.05
C ASN A 104 -2.20 14.91 26.17
N ILE A 105 -1.52 15.07 25.02
CA ILE A 105 -0.05 15.09 24.94
C ILE A 105 0.41 16.52 25.12
N PRO A 106 1.28 16.82 26.13
CA PRO A 106 1.75 18.17 26.44
C PRO A 106 2.57 18.76 25.29
N GLU A 107 2.69 20.10 25.28
CA GLU A 107 3.34 20.83 24.17
C GLU A 107 4.83 20.49 24.04
N GLU A 108 5.51 20.17 25.12
CA GLU A 108 6.90 19.73 25.14
C GLU A 108 7.13 18.45 24.32
N LYS A 109 6.07 17.64 24.16
CA LYS A 109 6.05 16.41 23.34
C LYS A 109 5.35 16.60 22.00
N ARG A 110 5.25 17.82 21.47
CA ARG A 110 4.55 18.14 20.21
C ARG A 110 4.99 17.25 19.04
N GLN A 111 6.28 16.98 18.91
CA GLN A 111 6.79 16.12 17.83
C GLN A 111 6.19 14.72 17.89
N ILE A 112 6.07 14.14 19.08
CA ILE A 112 5.43 12.82 19.29
C ILE A 112 3.95 12.88 18.91
N ARG A 113 3.25 13.95 19.32
CA ARG A 113 1.85 14.17 18.96
C ARG A 113 1.66 14.21 17.42
N ASP A 114 2.54 14.91 16.70
CA ASP A 114 2.46 15.00 15.25
C ASP A 114 2.76 13.65 14.55
N GLU A 115 3.68 12.86 15.08
CA GLU A 115 3.94 11.49 14.58
C GLU A 115 2.76 10.55 14.90
N LEU A 116 2.19 10.62 16.11
CA LEU A 116 1.00 9.85 16.48
C LEU A 116 -0.17 10.13 15.52
N ARG A 117 -0.44 11.40 15.21
CA ARG A 117 -1.49 11.78 14.25
C ARG A 117 -1.29 11.14 12.87
N LYS A 118 -0.06 11.10 12.36
CA LYS A 118 0.27 10.43 11.09
C LYS A 118 0.02 8.92 11.15
N GLU A 119 0.39 8.28 12.25
CA GLU A 119 0.15 6.85 12.45
C GLU A 119 -1.35 6.55 12.57
N LEU A 120 -2.13 7.35 13.29
CA LEU A 120 -3.57 7.20 13.42
C LEU A 120 -4.28 7.33 12.06
N ILE A 121 -3.95 8.37 11.27
CA ILE A 121 -4.48 8.55 9.91
C ILE A 121 -4.10 7.34 9.03
N TRP A 122 -2.84 6.91 9.10
CA TRP A 122 -2.38 5.73 8.35
C TRP A 122 -3.14 4.47 8.76
N SER A 123 -3.43 4.28 10.03
CA SER A 123 -4.17 3.12 10.56
C SER A 123 -5.66 3.17 10.23
N GLY A 124 -6.18 4.30 9.71
CA GLY A 124 -7.58 4.43 9.32
C GLY A 124 -8.46 5.09 10.39
N PHE A 125 -7.87 5.72 11.41
CA PHE A 125 -8.64 6.55 12.34
C PHE A 125 -9.06 7.86 11.69
N GLY A 126 -10.28 8.32 12.00
CA GLY A 126 -10.79 9.64 11.68
C GLY A 126 -10.72 10.56 12.90
N LEU A 127 -10.55 11.84 12.66
CA LEU A 127 -10.55 12.86 13.69
C LEU A 127 -11.99 13.29 13.98
N LEU A 128 -12.51 12.91 15.15
CA LEU A 128 -13.85 13.31 15.57
C LEU A 128 -13.88 14.73 16.16
N SER A 129 -12.88 15.04 16.99
CA SER A 129 -12.65 16.39 17.53
C SER A 129 -11.19 16.51 17.97
N ASN A 130 -10.77 17.71 18.42
CA ASN A 130 -9.38 17.91 18.82
C ASN A 130 -8.96 16.91 19.93
N GLY A 131 -7.96 16.07 19.63
CA GLY A 131 -7.48 15.04 20.54
C GLY A 131 -8.36 13.77 20.64
N VAL A 132 -9.48 13.68 19.88
CA VAL A 132 -10.38 12.53 19.87
C VAL A 132 -10.42 11.89 18.50
N TRP A 133 -9.98 10.67 18.42
CA TRP A 133 -9.90 9.86 17.21
C TRP A 133 -10.83 8.66 17.30
N ILE A 134 -11.43 8.28 16.18
CA ILE A 134 -12.42 7.21 16.13
C ILE A 134 -12.17 6.29 14.93
N THR A 135 -12.47 5.01 15.09
CA THR A 135 -12.51 4.03 13.99
C THR A 135 -13.56 2.96 14.27
N PRO A 136 -14.26 2.45 13.24
CA PRO A 136 -15.14 1.28 13.39
C PRO A 136 -14.37 -0.04 13.35
N ASN A 137 -13.07 -0.02 12.95
CA ASN A 137 -12.26 -1.21 12.79
C ASN A 137 -11.62 -1.64 14.11
N ASN A 138 -11.50 -2.96 14.34
CA ASN A 138 -10.79 -3.48 15.51
C ASN A 138 -9.26 -3.39 15.29
N LEU A 139 -8.66 -2.29 15.74
CA LEU A 139 -7.23 -1.98 15.61
C LEU A 139 -6.52 -1.97 16.97
N LYS A 140 -7.06 -2.67 17.98
CA LYS A 140 -6.59 -2.63 19.38
C LYS A 140 -5.10 -2.96 19.48
N GLU A 141 -4.65 -4.07 18.90
CA GLU A 141 -3.25 -4.47 18.95
C GLU A 141 -2.32 -3.43 18.27
N GLN A 142 -2.73 -2.92 17.11
CA GLN A 142 -1.95 -1.91 16.39
C GLN A 142 -1.81 -0.61 17.20
N ILE A 143 -2.86 -0.22 17.91
CA ILE A 143 -2.84 0.97 18.76
C ILE A 143 -1.92 0.77 19.96
N TYR A 144 -1.93 -0.40 20.59
CA TYR A 144 -1.02 -0.70 21.69
C TYR A 144 0.44 -0.66 21.22
N ASP A 145 0.76 -1.22 20.05
CA ASP A 145 2.09 -1.11 19.43
C ASP A 145 2.52 0.35 19.23
N ILE A 146 1.59 1.21 18.79
CA ILE A 146 1.87 2.63 18.56
C ILE A 146 2.10 3.36 19.89
N ILE A 147 1.26 3.12 20.89
CA ILE A 147 1.37 3.72 22.24
C ILE A 147 2.69 3.31 22.90
N ASP A 148 3.08 2.05 22.81
CA ASP A 148 4.34 1.54 23.35
C ASP A 148 5.55 2.13 22.61
N LYS A 149 5.50 2.19 21.29
CA LYS A 149 6.57 2.75 20.45
C LYS A 149 6.92 4.20 20.81
N TYR A 150 5.91 4.99 21.15
CA TYR A 150 6.07 6.42 21.47
C TYR A 150 6.14 6.69 22.97
N GLU A 151 6.02 5.67 23.82
CA GLU A 151 6.06 5.78 25.29
C GLU A 151 5.05 6.80 25.84
N ILE A 152 3.80 6.73 25.37
CA ILE A 152 2.74 7.71 25.65
C ILE A 152 1.57 7.18 26.46
N LYS A 153 1.73 6.04 27.15
CA LYS A 153 0.65 5.37 27.91
C LYS A 153 -0.09 6.30 28.88
N GLU A 154 0.63 7.19 29.55
CA GLU A 154 0.10 8.12 30.54
C GLU A 154 -0.74 9.27 29.94
N PHE A 155 -0.63 9.50 28.62
CA PHE A 155 -1.32 10.60 27.93
C PHE A 155 -2.50 10.15 27.09
N VAL A 156 -2.79 8.84 27.04
CA VAL A 156 -3.75 8.25 26.09
C VAL A 156 -4.81 7.44 26.82
N TYR A 157 -6.05 7.61 26.40
CA TYR A 157 -7.19 6.76 26.79
C TYR A 157 -7.71 6.06 25.54
N PHE A 158 -8.01 4.77 25.65
CA PHE A 158 -8.59 3.98 24.58
C PHE A 158 -9.87 3.32 25.06
N PHE A 159 -10.97 3.53 24.32
CA PHE A 159 -12.29 3.03 24.66
C PHE A 159 -12.89 2.23 23.50
N GLU A 160 -13.71 1.27 23.85
CA GLU A 160 -14.69 0.66 22.98
C GLU A 160 -16.07 1.20 23.41
N ALA A 161 -16.87 1.67 22.44
CA ALA A 161 -18.13 2.37 22.73
C ALA A 161 -19.18 2.09 21.63
N GLU A 162 -20.44 2.15 22.01
CA GLU A 162 -21.57 2.18 21.10
C GLU A 162 -22.07 3.61 20.93
N ASN A 163 -22.66 3.91 19.78
CA ASN A 163 -23.25 5.21 19.54
C ASN A 163 -24.72 5.21 20.01
N GLU A 164 -24.97 5.81 21.14
CA GLU A 164 -26.31 6.04 21.69
C GLU A 164 -26.80 7.49 21.46
N GLY A 165 -26.03 8.28 20.70
CA GLY A 165 -26.33 9.69 20.45
C GLY A 165 -27.35 9.91 19.33
N PHE A 166 -27.67 11.17 19.10
CA PHE A 166 -28.68 11.58 18.11
C PHE A 166 -28.20 11.48 16.65
N GLN A 167 -26.90 11.43 16.41
CA GLN A 167 -26.34 11.35 15.07
C GLN A 167 -26.25 9.88 14.64
N ALA A 168 -26.73 9.59 13.42
CA ALA A 168 -26.55 8.27 12.83
C ALA A 168 -25.06 7.96 12.58
N ASN A 169 -24.67 6.70 12.63
CA ASN A 169 -23.30 6.26 12.40
C ASN A 169 -22.73 6.73 11.04
N GLN A 170 -23.55 6.78 9.99
CA GLN A 170 -23.17 7.30 8.68
C GLN A 170 -22.84 8.81 8.70
N GLN A 171 -23.44 9.58 9.59
CA GLN A 171 -23.11 11.00 9.78
C GLN A 171 -21.76 11.16 10.46
N ILE A 172 -21.47 10.31 11.46
CA ILE A 172 -20.15 10.26 12.10
C ILE A 172 -19.06 9.94 11.06
N ILE A 173 -19.31 8.93 10.20
CA ILE A 173 -18.38 8.59 9.10
C ILE A 173 -18.09 9.82 8.24
N ARG A 174 -19.12 10.52 7.77
CA ARG A 174 -18.96 11.69 6.89
C ARG A 174 -18.27 12.88 7.57
N SER A 175 -18.38 13.00 8.89
CA SER A 175 -17.70 14.05 9.64
C SER A 175 -16.21 13.79 9.86
N CYS A 176 -15.82 12.51 9.93
CA CYS A 176 -14.45 12.08 10.25
C CYS A 176 -13.60 11.76 9.01
N TRP A 177 -14.23 11.42 7.86
CA TRP A 177 -13.55 11.04 6.63
C TRP A 177 -14.22 11.69 5.40
N ASP A 178 -13.40 12.09 4.44
CA ASP A 178 -13.86 12.61 3.14
C ASP A 178 -14.24 11.44 2.21
N ILE A 179 -15.40 10.82 2.49
CA ILE A 179 -15.92 9.65 1.76
C ILE A 179 -16.15 9.96 0.29
N ASP A 180 -16.61 11.18 -0.04
CA ASP A 180 -16.86 11.58 -1.42
C ASP A 180 -15.56 11.69 -2.21
N HIS A 181 -14.50 12.22 -1.60
CA HIS A 181 -13.18 12.25 -2.22
C HIS A 181 -12.64 10.84 -2.50
N ILE A 182 -12.76 9.93 -1.53
CA ILE A 182 -12.31 8.54 -1.68
C ILE A 182 -13.10 7.85 -2.81
N ASN A 183 -14.42 8.01 -2.84
CA ASN A 183 -15.28 7.44 -3.87
C ASN A 183 -14.93 7.97 -5.27
N ASN A 184 -14.60 9.27 -5.39
CA ASN A 184 -14.11 9.88 -6.63
C ASN A 184 -12.78 9.28 -7.11
N LEU A 185 -11.89 8.88 -6.19
CA LEU A 185 -10.64 8.19 -6.56
C LEU A 185 -10.93 6.81 -7.14
N TYR A 186 -11.87 6.06 -6.57
CA TYR A 186 -12.31 4.78 -7.12
C TYR A 186 -12.99 4.95 -8.48
N GLN A 187 -13.84 5.95 -8.65
CA GLN A 187 -14.45 6.25 -9.95
C GLN A 187 -13.40 6.52 -11.04
N LYS A 188 -12.37 7.31 -10.73
CA LYS A 188 -11.26 7.58 -11.66
C LYS A 188 -10.48 6.30 -11.99
N PHE A 189 -10.26 5.43 -11.00
CA PHE A 189 -9.59 4.15 -11.20
C PHE A 189 -10.41 3.24 -12.12
N ILE A 190 -11.71 3.08 -11.87
CA ILE A 190 -12.64 2.28 -12.67
C ILE A 190 -12.64 2.79 -14.12
N HIS A 191 -12.84 4.10 -14.31
CA HIS A 191 -12.85 4.71 -15.64
C HIS A 191 -11.53 4.48 -16.41
N ALA A 192 -10.39 4.48 -15.73
CA ALA A 192 -9.08 4.26 -16.36
C ALA A 192 -8.82 2.80 -16.74
N TYR A 193 -9.40 1.83 -16.03
CA TYR A 193 -9.00 0.43 -16.16
C TYR A 193 -10.07 -0.52 -16.67
N GLU A 194 -11.35 -0.20 -16.58
CA GLU A 194 -12.44 -1.10 -16.97
C GLU A 194 -12.37 -1.49 -18.46
N ASN A 195 -12.39 -0.52 -19.37
CA ASN A 195 -12.27 -0.78 -20.81
C ASN A 195 -10.89 -1.35 -21.17
N LYS A 196 -9.85 -0.87 -20.52
CA LYS A 196 -8.48 -1.30 -20.76
C LYS A 196 -8.28 -2.78 -20.38
N MET A 197 -8.90 -3.25 -19.30
CA MET A 197 -8.93 -4.66 -18.95
C MET A 197 -9.54 -5.50 -20.07
N ILE A 198 -10.71 -5.10 -20.58
CA ILE A 198 -11.43 -5.81 -21.66
C ILE A 198 -10.56 -5.91 -22.93
N GLU A 199 -9.94 -4.79 -23.33
CA GLU A 199 -9.08 -4.74 -24.52
C GLU A 199 -7.83 -5.60 -24.35
N ASN A 200 -7.17 -5.49 -23.21
CA ASN A 200 -5.93 -6.22 -22.94
C ASN A 200 -6.19 -7.72 -22.72
N CYS A 201 -7.33 -8.12 -22.18
CA CYS A 201 -7.75 -9.51 -22.11
C CYS A 201 -7.77 -10.15 -23.50
N LYS A 202 -8.44 -9.52 -24.47
CA LYS A 202 -8.46 -9.97 -25.87
C LYS A 202 -7.07 -10.07 -26.51
N LYS A 203 -6.21 -9.05 -26.28
CA LYS A 203 -4.82 -9.06 -26.78
C LYS A 203 -4.00 -10.20 -26.18
N ILE A 204 -4.18 -10.51 -24.90
CA ILE A 204 -3.49 -11.62 -24.22
C ILE A 204 -3.95 -12.96 -24.82
N GLU A 205 -5.26 -13.18 -24.99
CA GLU A 205 -5.83 -14.38 -25.59
C GLU A 205 -5.33 -14.61 -27.03
N GLN A 206 -5.13 -13.53 -27.78
CA GLN A 206 -4.61 -13.54 -29.16
C GLN A 206 -3.07 -13.60 -29.23
N GLY A 207 -2.36 -13.64 -28.10
CA GLY A 207 -0.89 -13.62 -28.06
C GLY A 207 -0.26 -12.29 -28.48
N GLN A 208 -1.04 -11.22 -28.54
CA GLN A 208 -0.60 -9.89 -29.01
C GLN A 208 0.00 -9.00 -27.92
N MET A 209 0.01 -9.43 -26.67
CA MET A 209 0.59 -8.70 -25.56
C MET A 209 1.80 -9.45 -25.00
N SER A 210 2.96 -8.81 -25.01
CA SER A 210 4.22 -9.36 -24.52
C SER A 210 4.26 -9.45 -22.99
N ASP A 211 5.19 -10.24 -22.46
CA ASP A 211 5.42 -10.38 -21.02
C ASP A 211 5.84 -9.06 -20.38
N LYS A 212 6.66 -8.26 -21.10
CA LYS A 212 7.05 -6.90 -20.69
C LYS A 212 5.85 -5.97 -20.60
N GLU A 213 4.94 -5.99 -21.56
CA GLU A 213 3.73 -5.16 -21.54
C GLU A 213 2.81 -5.55 -20.39
N CYS A 214 2.64 -6.85 -20.13
CA CYS A 214 1.88 -7.33 -18.98
C CYS A 214 2.52 -6.90 -17.65
N PHE A 215 3.84 -6.95 -17.53
CA PHE A 215 4.58 -6.46 -16.36
C PHE A 215 4.37 -4.96 -16.14
N VAL A 216 4.49 -4.14 -17.19
CA VAL A 216 4.26 -2.69 -17.11
C VAL A 216 2.83 -2.41 -16.67
N GLU A 217 1.86 -3.05 -17.30
CA GLU A 217 0.45 -2.83 -17.01
C GLU A 217 0.08 -3.23 -15.59
N ARG A 218 0.49 -4.42 -15.12
CA ARG A 218 0.23 -4.88 -13.76
C ARG A 218 0.91 -3.97 -12.72
N THR A 219 2.14 -3.56 -12.97
CA THR A 219 2.84 -2.66 -12.05
C THR A 219 2.15 -1.30 -11.93
N LEU A 220 1.64 -0.76 -13.04
CA LEU A 220 0.85 0.49 -13.04
C LEU A 220 -0.51 0.30 -12.36
N LEU A 221 -1.20 -0.81 -12.62
CA LEU A 221 -2.46 -1.17 -11.98
C LEU A 221 -2.32 -1.16 -10.45
N VAL A 222 -1.33 -1.89 -9.91
CA VAL A 222 -1.02 -1.91 -8.48
C VAL A 222 -0.63 -0.52 -7.98
N HIS A 223 0.20 0.20 -8.73
CA HIS A 223 0.68 1.53 -8.34
C HIS A 223 -0.46 2.55 -8.21
N TYR A 224 -1.44 2.54 -9.10
CA TYR A 224 -2.56 3.47 -9.05
C TYR A 224 -3.63 3.02 -8.05
N TYR A 225 -3.97 1.74 -7.99
CA TYR A 225 -4.94 1.21 -7.04
C TYR A 225 -4.54 1.48 -5.59
N ARG A 226 -3.27 1.20 -5.22
CA ARG A 226 -2.80 1.44 -3.85
C ARG A 226 -2.86 2.91 -3.41
N LYS A 227 -2.84 3.87 -4.35
CA LYS A 227 -2.98 5.30 -4.00
C LYS A 227 -4.37 5.62 -3.45
N SER A 228 -5.41 4.98 -3.98
CA SER A 228 -6.77 5.10 -3.44
C SER A 228 -6.84 4.50 -2.04
N LEU A 229 -6.19 3.36 -1.83
CA LEU A 229 -6.17 2.65 -0.55
C LEU A 229 -5.36 3.37 0.56
N PHE A 230 -4.44 4.26 0.21
CA PHE A 230 -3.72 5.04 1.23
C PHE A 230 -4.58 6.11 1.91
N VAL A 231 -5.67 6.51 1.29
CA VAL A 231 -6.64 7.47 1.84
C VAL A 231 -7.93 6.78 2.30
N ASP A 232 -8.18 5.54 1.86
CA ASP A 232 -9.31 4.73 2.30
C ASP A 232 -9.01 4.13 3.68
N PRO A 233 -9.80 4.48 4.72
CA PRO A 233 -9.63 3.94 6.06
C PRO A 233 -10.06 2.47 6.20
N GLY A 234 -10.67 1.88 5.16
CA GLY A 234 -11.21 0.51 5.20
C GLY A 234 -12.46 0.41 6.06
N ILE A 235 -13.38 1.36 5.92
CA ILE A 235 -14.64 1.39 6.67
C ILE A 235 -15.51 0.19 6.29
N PRO A 236 -16.13 -0.50 7.28
CA PRO A 236 -17.09 -1.56 7.03
C PRO A 236 -18.24 -1.11 6.13
N LYS A 237 -18.72 -2.04 5.29
CA LYS A 237 -19.74 -1.78 4.26
C LYS A 237 -21.02 -1.19 4.83
N GLU A 238 -21.46 -1.65 6.01
CA GLU A 238 -22.66 -1.25 6.70
C GLU A 238 -22.70 0.26 7.02
N LEU A 239 -21.53 0.89 7.07
CA LEU A 239 -21.37 2.31 7.41
C LEU A 239 -21.17 3.19 6.18
N LEU A 240 -20.98 2.60 5.00
CA LEU A 240 -20.71 3.29 3.74
C LEU A 240 -22.00 3.63 3.00
N PRO A 241 -21.99 4.64 2.13
CA PRO A 241 -23.16 4.97 1.30
C PRO A 241 -23.46 3.87 0.28
N GLU A 242 -24.73 3.72 -0.13
CA GLU A 242 -25.18 2.72 -1.12
C GLU A 242 -24.41 2.81 -2.46
N LYS A 243 -23.99 4.00 -2.86
CA LYS A 243 -23.24 4.24 -4.11
C LYS A 243 -21.72 4.15 -3.93
N TRP A 244 -21.25 3.36 -2.95
CA TRP A 244 -19.83 3.16 -2.73
C TRP A 244 -19.20 2.30 -3.83
N LEU A 245 -18.11 2.79 -4.43
CA LEU A 245 -17.44 2.15 -5.58
C LEU A 245 -16.25 1.29 -5.19
N GLY A 246 -15.86 1.26 -3.92
CA GLY A 246 -14.66 0.55 -3.45
C GLY A 246 -14.69 -0.94 -3.73
N GLU A 247 -15.86 -1.62 -3.54
CA GLU A 247 -16.00 -3.05 -3.83
C GLU A 247 -15.85 -3.35 -5.33
N TYR A 248 -16.46 -2.52 -6.18
CA TYR A 248 -16.33 -2.69 -7.63
C TYR A 248 -14.90 -2.45 -8.10
N ALA A 249 -14.23 -1.42 -7.56
CA ALA A 249 -12.83 -1.14 -7.85
C ALA A 249 -11.91 -2.29 -7.39
N ALA A 250 -12.17 -2.87 -6.20
CA ALA A 250 -11.44 -4.02 -5.69
C ALA A 250 -11.60 -5.27 -6.59
N LYS A 251 -12.83 -5.55 -7.04
CA LYS A 251 -13.11 -6.65 -7.96
C LYS A 251 -12.40 -6.43 -9.29
N LEU A 252 -12.54 -5.26 -9.91
CA LEU A 252 -11.87 -4.90 -11.16
C LEU A 252 -10.34 -5.05 -11.03
N PHE A 253 -9.77 -4.55 -9.93
CA PHE A 253 -8.35 -4.69 -9.64
C PHE A 253 -7.93 -6.17 -9.58
N ASN A 254 -8.62 -6.99 -8.79
CA ASN A 254 -8.27 -8.40 -8.59
C ASN A 254 -8.41 -9.22 -9.88
N ASP A 255 -9.47 -9.01 -10.65
CA ASP A 255 -9.70 -9.72 -11.90
C ASP A 255 -8.60 -9.38 -12.91
N TYR A 256 -8.31 -8.09 -13.09
CA TYR A 256 -7.27 -7.67 -14.03
C TYR A 256 -5.86 -8.06 -13.58
N TYR A 257 -5.58 -7.98 -12.29
CA TYR A 257 -4.32 -8.42 -11.69
C TYR A 257 -4.04 -9.91 -12.00
N LYS A 258 -5.05 -10.79 -11.87
CA LYS A 258 -4.94 -12.21 -12.17
C LYS A 258 -4.69 -12.47 -13.65
N ILE A 259 -5.38 -11.78 -14.55
CA ILE A 259 -5.20 -11.91 -16.00
C ILE A 259 -3.76 -11.60 -16.42
N LEU A 260 -3.15 -10.58 -15.84
CA LEU A 260 -1.78 -10.14 -16.16
C LEU A 260 -0.70 -11.02 -15.51
N ALA A 261 -1.04 -11.80 -14.47
CA ALA A 261 -0.08 -12.38 -13.52
C ALA A 261 0.99 -13.27 -14.18
N ALA A 262 0.59 -14.25 -15.00
CA ALA A 262 1.53 -15.23 -15.55
C ALA A 262 2.64 -14.56 -16.39
N LYS A 263 2.25 -13.72 -17.35
CA LYS A 263 3.18 -13.03 -18.23
C LYS A 263 4.03 -11.98 -17.50
N ALA A 264 3.41 -11.23 -16.60
CA ALA A 264 4.12 -10.24 -15.80
C ALA A 264 5.17 -10.86 -14.88
N ASN A 265 4.87 -12.00 -14.27
CA ASN A 265 5.83 -12.76 -13.47
C ASN A 265 6.98 -13.29 -14.32
N ALA A 266 6.71 -13.85 -15.51
CA ALA A 266 7.75 -14.37 -16.41
C ALA A 266 8.79 -13.28 -16.75
N PHE A 267 8.35 -12.07 -17.12
CA PHE A 267 9.26 -10.95 -17.38
C PHE A 267 10.04 -10.53 -16.13
N PHE A 268 9.36 -10.46 -14.98
CA PHE A 268 10.04 -10.12 -13.72
C PHE A 268 11.11 -11.13 -13.38
N GLU A 269 10.79 -12.44 -13.43
CA GLU A 269 11.70 -13.54 -13.10
C GLU A 269 12.94 -13.55 -13.98
N GLU A 270 12.78 -13.37 -15.29
CA GLU A 270 13.89 -13.29 -16.24
C GLU A 270 14.93 -12.23 -15.80
N ILE A 271 14.47 -11.03 -15.50
CA ILE A 271 15.35 -9.92 -15.11
C ILE A 271 15.88 -10.09 -13.68
N TYR A 272 15.05 -10.60 -12.78
CA TYR A 272 15.41 -10.81 -11.39
C TYR A 272 16.50 -11.86 -11.26
N LEU A 273 16.33 -13.04 -11.89
CA LEU A 273 17.26 -14.15 -11.84
C LEU A 273 18.59 -13.88 -12.57
N ALA A 274 18.62 -12.96 -13.52
CA ALA A 274 19.87 -12.50 -14.15
C ALA A 274 20.84 -11.85 -13.13
N GLY A 275 20.35 -11.38 -12.01
CA GLY A 275 21.15 -10.83 -10.91
C GLY A 275 21.91 -11.87 -10.10
N TYR A 276 21.50 -13.13 -10.13
CA TYR A 276 21.98 -14.21 -9.27
C TYR A 276 22.80 -15.26 -10.05
N SER A 277 23.73 -15.93 -9.38
CA SER A 277 24.48 -17.06 -9.92
C SER A 277 23.57 -18.31 -10.07
N ASN A 278 24.00 -19.28 -10.89
CA ASN A 278 23.20 -20.50 -11.11
C ASN A 278 22.93 -21.30 -9.82
N HIS A 279 23.82 -21.20 -8.83
CA HIS A 279 23.66 -21.87 -7.53
C HIS A 279 22.62 -21.15 -6.65
N GLU A 280 22.56 -19.82 -6.70
CA GLU A 280 21.65 -18.99 -5.94
C GLU A 280 20.22 -19.03 -6.51
N LYS A 281 20.06 -19.23 -7.82
CA LYS A 281 18.74 -19.32 -8.50
C LYS A 281 17.85 -20.43 -7.92
N GLN A 282 18.43 -21.56 -7.50
CA GLN A 282 17.69 -22.68 -6.92
C GLN A 282 17.14 -22.39 -5.52
N THR A 283 17.75 -21.46 -4.78
CA THR A 283 17.36 -21.11 -3.41
C THR A 283 16.30 -20.02 -3.40
N VAL A 284 16.26 -19.18 -4.42
CA VAL A 284 15.39 -18.00 -4.52
C VAL A 284 14.05 -18.29 -5.24
N SER A 285 13.98 -19.39 -5.99
CA SER A 285 12.76 -19.84 -6.73
C SER A 285 11.80 -20.70 -5.88
N LYS A 286 12.05 -20.85 -4.60
CA LYS A 286 11.19 -21.56 -3.62
C LYS A 286 10.52 -20.56 -2.68
#